data_f48d5fc6b01a27cccdc047c88261ce49
#
_entry.id   f48d5fc6b01a27cccdc047c88261ce49
#
_cell.length_a   1.000
_cell.length_b   1.000
_cell.length_c   1.000
_cell.angle_alpha   90.00
_cell.angle_beta   90.00
_cell.angle_gamma   90.00
#
_symmetry.space_group_name_H-M   'P 1'
#
loop_
_entity.id
_entity.type
_entity.pdbx_description
1 polymer ?
#
loop_
_entity_poly.entity_id
_entity_poly.type
_entity_poly.pdbx_seq_one_letter_code
_entity_poly.pdbx_strand_id
1 'polypeptide(L)'
;LPKLGENEVYRCIKAVDLAPVLGSLGGLQWTRAGQTGKYPCDVVIKKALPREIMALIEGLDLGGTLARAVLRRLAPRQDIPPHVDDWMPAEADWRRFQVPLVTHPDVVMRWPDDGVSVHLEPGFLYEVRYDRTHEVVHGADCERIHLQIDQVNATI
;
A
#
# COMPACT_ATOMS: atom_id res chain seq x y z
N LEU A 1 -5.24 -3.39 17.83
CA LEU A 1 -6.26 -4.01 16.98
C LEU A 1 -5.84 -5.44 16.62
N PRO A 2 -6.73 -6.41 16.73
CA PRO A 2 -6.44 -7.75 16.23
C PRO A 2 -6.21 -7.71 14.71
N LYS A 3 -5.54 -8.73 14.17
CA LYS A 3 -5.45 -8.91 12.72
C LYS A 3 -6.83 -8.95 12.07
N LEU A 4 -6.85 -8.71 10.76
CA LEU A 4 -8.06 -8.92 9.95
C LEU A 4 -8.58 -10.35 10.17
N GLY A 5 -9.86 -10.48 10.45
CA GLY A 5 -10.53 -11.76 10.59
C GLY A 5 -10.57 -12.52 9.27
N GLU A 6 -11.03 -13.79 9.33
CA GLU A 6 -11.07 -14.66 8.16
C GLU A 6 -11.90 -14.08 7.01
N ASN A 7 -12.95 -13.35 7.30
CA ASN A 7 -13.87 -12.75 6.32
C ASN A 7 -13.57 -11.28 6.01
N GLU A 8 -12.53 -10.72 6.61
CA GLU A 8 -12.13 -9.32 6.37
C GLU A 8 -10.96 -9.28 5.40
N VAL A 9 -11.05 -8.46 4.35
CA VAL A 9 -9.97 -8.25 3.38
C VAL A 9 -9.33 -6.88 3.48
N TYR A 10 -10.00 -5.93 4.13
CA TYR A 10 -9.43 -4.62 4.47
C TYR A 10 -10.11 -4.02 5.70
N ARG A 11 -9.46 -3.02 6.27
CA ARG A 11 -10.00 -2.21 7.38
C ARG A 11 -9.40 -0.81 7.34
N CYS A 12 -10.23 0.22 7.47
CA CYS A 12 -9.77 1.58 7.73
C CYS A 12 -9.44 1.69 9.23
N ILE A 13 -8.21 2.12 9.55
CA ILE A 13 -7.73 2.19 10.94
C ILE A 13 -7.88 3.59 11.50
N LYS A 14 -7.32 4.60 10.81
CA LYS A 14 -7.34 5.99 11.27
C LYS A 14 -7.03 6.98 10.15
N ALA A 15 -7.36 8.23 10.39
CA ALA A 15 -6.92 9.34 9.53
C ALA A 15 -5.42 9.61 9.71
N VAL A 16 -4.79 10.07 8.63
CA VAL A 16 -3.36 10.40 8.54
C VAL A 16 -3.21 11.77 7.90
N ASP A 17 -2.45 12.66 8.53
CA ASP A 17 -2.13 13.96 7.94
C ASP A 17 -1.07 13.80 6.84
N LEU A 18 -1.46 14.07 5.60
CA LEU A 18 -0.58 13.96 4.44
C LEU A 18 0.20 15.26 4.14
N ALA A 19 -0.16 16.38 4.73
CA ALA A 19 0.46 17.67 4.42
C ALA A 19 2.00 17.64 4.50
N PRO A 20 2.63 16.99 5.51
CA PRO A 20 4.09 16.93 5.61
C PRO A 20 4.78 16.17 4.48
N VAL A 21 4.07 15.25 3.79
CA VAL A 21 4.68 14.33 2.84
C VAL A 21 4.37 14.63 1.38
N LEU A 22 3.24 15.27 1.07
CA LEU A 22 2.84 15.54 -0.31
C LEU A 22 3.86 16.40 -1.06
N GLY A 23 4.50 17.37 -0.40
CA GLY A 23 5.55 18.21 -0.98
C GLY A 23 6.83 17.45 -1.33
N SER A 24 7.08 16.29 -0.74
CA SER A 24 8.28 15.48 -0.99
C SER A 24 8.15 14.56 -2.21
N LEU A 25 6.96 14.40 -2.78
CA LEU A 25 6.72 13.45 -3.88
C LEU A 25 7.33 13.90 -5.22
N GLY A 26 7.48 15.21 -5.45
CA GLY A 26 7.97 15.75 -6.73
C GLY A 26 9.46 15.53 -6.99
N GLY A 27 10.27 15.25 -5.96
CA GLY A 27 11.72 15.05 -6.06
C GLY A 27 12.16 13.59 -6.06
N LEU A 28 11.22 12.64 -6.14
CA LEU A 28 11.52 11.23 -6.00
C LEU A 28 12.15 10.62 -7.26
N GLN A 29 13.10 9.71 -7.03
CA GLN A 29 13.69 8.88 -8.09
C GLN A 29 12.92 7.56 -8.17
N TRP A 30 12.04 7.45 -9.16
CA TRP A 30 11.25 6.27 -9.39
C TRP A 30 12.01 5.23 -10.20
N THR A 31 11.91 3.96 -9.79
CA THR A 31 12.46 2.82 -10.53
C THR A 31 11.34 1.83 -10.85
N ARG A 32 11.45 1.14 -12.00
CA ARG A 32 10.47 0.13 -12.38
C ARG A 32 10.50 -1.04 -11.40
N ALA A 33 9.37 -1.45 -10.86
CA ALA A 33 9.27 -2.61 -10.00
C ALA A 33 9.42 -3.89 -10.81
N GLY A 34 10.43 -4.69 -10.45
CA GLY A 34 10.66 -6.00 -11.03
C GLY A 34 11.13 -5.97 -12.49
N GLN A 35 12.22 -6.64 -12.78
CA GLN A 35 12.69 -6.85 -14.14
C GLN A 35 11.78 -7.78 -14.96
N THR A 36 10.84 -8.45 -14.31
CA THR A 36 9.98 -9.47 -14.90
C THR A 36 8.64 -8.95 -15.40
N GLY A 37 8.33 -7.66 -15.22
CA GLY A 37 7.08 -7.06 -15.68
C GLY A 37 5.81 -7.62 -15.02
N LYS A 38 5.93 -8.42 -13.97
CA LYS A 38 4.80 -9.03 -13.27
C LYS A 38 3.89 -7.98 -12.60
N TYR A 39 4.46 -6.86 -12.21
CA TYR A 39 3.72 -5.76 -11.59
C TYR A 39 4.10 -4.44 -12.29
N PRO A 40 3.21 -3.90 -13.11
CA PRO A 40 3.51 -2.70 -13.90
C PRO A 40 3.40 -1.43 -13.04
N CYS A 41 4.29 -1.27 -12.08
CA CYS A 41 4.35 -0.06 -11.26
C CYS A 41 5.78 0.45 -11.10
N ASP A 42 5.92 1.75 -10.87
CA ASP A 42 7.18 2.33 -10.43
C ASP A 42 7.24 2.35 -8.90
N VAL A 43 8.43 2.24 -8.34
CA VAL A 43 8.64 2.18 -6.89
C VAL A 43 9.75 3.10 -6.42
N VAL A 44 9.63 3.53 -5.15
CA VAL A 44 10.73 4.05 -4.34
C VAL A 44 10.84 3.15 -3.12
N ILE A 45 11.96 2.45 -2.99
CA ILE A 45 12.18 1.48 -1.90
C ILE A 45 12.62 2.18 -0.61
N LYS A 46 12.48 1.52 0.53
CA LYS A 46 12.71 2.04 1.89
C LYS A 46 13.96 2.92 2.00
N LYS A 47 15.12 2.44 1.50
CA LYS A 47 16.40 3.17 1.62
C LYS A 47 16.45 4.50 0.85
N ALA A 48 15.56 4.70 -0.11
CA ALA A 48 15.45 5.91 -0.93
C ALA A 48 14.23 6.77 -0.58
N LEU A 49 13.45 6.39 0.44
CA LEU A 49 12.30 7.17 0.90
C LEU A 49 12.77 8.49 1.54
N PRO A 50 12.06 9.60 1.26
CA PRO A 50 12.31 10.86 1.96
C PRO A 50 12.13 10.71 3.48
N ARG A 51 12.84 11.52 4.24
CA ARG A 51 12.72 11.54 5.71
C ARG A 51 11.29 11.85 6.18
N GLU A 52 10.55 12.65 5.43
CA GLU A 52 9.15 12.99 5.72
C GLU A 52 8.25 11.75 5.67
N ILE A 53 8.49 10.86 4.71
CA ILE A 53 7.78 9.57 4.61
C ILE A 53 8.17 8.65 5.77
N MET A 54 9.46 8.57 6.11
CA MET A 54 9.92 7.77 7.24
C MET A 54 9.35 8.29 8.57
N ALA A 55 9.29 9.60 8.76
CA ALA A 55 8.67 10.23 9.93
C ALA A 55 7.16 9.94 10.00
N LEU A 56 6.47 9.94 8.84
CA LEU A 56 5.07 9.53 8.78
C LEU A 56 4.92 8.08 9.28
N ILE A 57 5.73 7.16 8.77
CA ILE A 57 5.67 5.73 9.16
C ILE A 57 5.89 5.57 10.67
N GLU A 58 6.90 6.23 11.22
CA GLU A 58 7.16 6.21 12.67
C GLU A 58 5.97 6.74 13.47
N GLY A 59 5.36 7.84 13.02
CA GLY A 59 4.19 8.45 13.65
C GLY A 59 2.91 7.60 13.57
N LEU A 60 2.85 6.58 12.71
CA LEU A 60 1.73 5.65 12.67
C LEU A 60 1.69 4.74 13.89
N ASP A 61 2.83 4.53 14.56
CA ASP A 61 2.96 3.72 15.78
C ASP A 61 2.39 2.30 15.62
N LEU A 62 2.87 1.62 14.57
CA LEU A 62 2.38 0.28 14.22
C LEU A 62 2.90 -0.81 15.16
N GLY A 63 3.91 -0.52 15.96
CA GLY A 63 4.62 -1.51 16.78
C GLY A 63 5.41 -2.53 15.94
N GLY A 64 6.03 -3.50 16.60
CA GLY A 64 6.78 -4.54 15.91
C GLY A 64 7.99 -4.04 15.13
N THR A 65 8.28 -4.69 14.01
CA THR A 65 9.44 -4.38 13.17
C THR A 65 9.00 -4.02 11.74
N LEU A 66 9.45 -2.87 11.26
CA LEU A 66 9.26 -2.46 9.86
C LEU A 66 10.13 -3.34 8.94
N ALA A 67 9.50 -4.26 8.26
CA ALA A 67 10.17 -5.16 7.32
C ALA A 67 10.32 -4.52 5.94
N ARG A 68 9.29 -3.82 5.47
CA ARG A 68 9.29 -3.18 4.16
C ARG A 68 8.49 -1.89 4.17
N ALA A 69 8.99 -0.88 3.49
CA ALA A 69 8.25 0.31 3.14
C ALA A 69 8.56 0.67 1.69
N VAL A 70 7.54 0.92 0.91
CA VAL A 70 7.69 1.22 -0.52
C VAL A 70 6.58 2.17 -0.97
N LEU A 71 6.96 3.20 -1.72
CA LEU A 71 6.00 3.96 -2.52
C LEU A 71 5.79 3.22 -3.84
N ARG A 72 4.52 3.06 -4.23
CA ARG A 72 4.13 2.46 -5.51
C ARG A 72 3.34 3.47 -6.32
N ARG A 73 3.79 3.70 -7.55
CA ARG A 73 3.14 4.59 -8.51
C ARG A 73 2.60 3.80 -9.69
N LEU A 74 1.32 3.99 -9.98
CA LEU A 74 0.69 3.55 -11.22
C LEU A 74 0.52 4.76 -12.15
N ALA A 75 0.84 4.57 -13.43
CA ALA A 75 0.51 5.52 -14.47
C ALA A 75 -1.01 5.61 -14.66
N PRO A 76 -1.53 6.69 -15.30
CA PRO A 76 -2.94 6.76 -15.64
C PRO A 76 -3.44 5.49 -16.32
N ARG A 77 -4.59 4.99 -15.90
CA ARG A 77 -5.27 3.78 -16.42
C ARG A 77 -4.47 2.49 -16.36
N GLN A 78 -3.44 2.44 -15.49
CA GLN A 78 -2.60 1.26 -15.33
C GLN A 78 -3.11 0.36 -14.21
N ASP A 79 -3.60 -0.83 -14.56
CA ASP A 79 -4.06 -1.83 -13.60
C ASP A 79 -2.90 -2.62 -12.98
N ILE A 80 -3.15 -3.22 -11.81
CA ILE A 80 -2.36 -4.33 -11.29
C ILE A 80 -3.21 -5.59 -11.44
N PRO A 81 -2.76 -6.59 -12.22
CA PRO A 81 -3.55 -7.79 -12.45
C PRO A 81 -3.77 -8.61 -11.18
N PRO A 82 -4.77 -9.51 -11.15
CA PRO A 82 -5.02 -10.38 -10.01
C PRO A 82 -3.79 -11.20 -9.63
N HIS A 83 -3.45 -11.19 -8.34
CA HIS A 83 -2.30 -11.92 -7.79
C HIS A 83 -2.46 -12.15 -6.29
N VAL A 84 -1.61 -13.02 -5.77
CA VAL A 84 -1.38 -13.24 -4.34
C VAL A 84 0.07 -12.92 -4.05
N ASP A 85 0.34 -12.22 -2.95
CA ASP A 85 1.70 -11.99 -2.48
C ASP A 85 2.13 -13.15 -1.58
N ASP A 86 3.03 -13.98 -2.07
CA ASP A 86 3.49 -15.23 -1.43
C ASP A 86 4.95 -15.19 -0.94
N TRP A 87 5.60 -14.02 -1.03
CA TRP A 87 7.01 -13.88 -0.68
C TRP A 87 7.29 -13.75 0.83
N MET A 88 6.25 -13.52 1.64
CA MET A 88 6.40 -13.37 3.08
C MET A 88 6.49 -14.75 3.76
N PRO A 89 7.50 -14.97 4.64
CA PRO A 89 7.58 -16.21 5.39
C PRO A 89 6.32 -16.48 6.21
N ALA A 90 5.78 -17.68 6.09
CA ALA A 90 4.52 -18.06 6.75
C ALA A 90 4.62 -18.07 8.29
N GLU A 91 5.84 -18.24 8.81
CA GLU A 91 6.12 -18.32 10.25
C GLU A 91 6.08 -16.97 10.96
N ALA A 92 6.18 -15.88 10.20
CA ALA A 92 6.17 -14.53 10.77
C ALA A 92 4.74 -13.96 10.82
N ASP A 93 4.48 -13.17 11.85
CA ASP A 93 3.22 -12.47 12.02
C ASP A 93 3.19 -11.18 11.18
N TRP A 94 2.95 -11.31 9.89
CA TRP A 94 2.92 -10.22 8.94
C TRP A 94 1.59 -9.48 8.92
N ARG A 95 1.68 -8.15 8.81
CA ARG A 95 0.53 -7.28 8.51
C ARG A 95 0.94 -6.29 7.44
N ARG A 96 0.07 -6.07 6.47
CA ARG A 96 0.25 -5.06 5.42
C ARG A 96 -0.66 -3.89 5.64
N PHE A 97 -0.05 -2.72 5.59
CA PHE A 97 -0.76 -1.44 5.68
C PHE A 97 -0.55 -0.63 4.40
N GLN A 98 -1.53 0.19 4.08
CA GLN A 98 -1.45 1.13 2.98
C GLN A 98 -1.95 2.51 3.41
N VAL A 99 -1.23 3.54 2.96
CA VAL A 99 -1.67 4.94 3.04
C VAL A 99 -1.72 5.47 1.61
N PRO A 100 -2.92 5.66 1.03
CA PRO A 100 -3.06 6.33 -0.25
C PRO A 100 -2.61 7.79 -0.13
N LEU A 101 -1.73 8.24 -1.01
CA LEU A 101 -1.21 9.61 -1.03
C LEU A 101 -1.82 10.43 -2.17
N VAL A 102 -1.85 9.85 -3.37
CA VAL A 102 -2.44 10.43 -4.57
C VAL A 102 -3.30 9.37 -5.22
N THR A 103 -4.58 9.63 -5.41
CA THR A 103 -5.52 8.66 -5.97
C THR A 103 -6.76 9.36 -6.53
N HIS A 104 -7.69 8.58 -7.06
CA HIS A 104 -8.95 9.04 -7.64
C HIS A 104 -10.07 8.03 -7.30
N PRO A 105 -11.33 8.45 -7.14
CA PRO A 105 -12.44 7.53 -6.84
C PRO A 105 -12.61 6.35 -7.80
N ASP A 106 -12.19 6.51 -9.06
CA ASP A 106 -12.20 5.43 -10.06
C ASP A 106 -11.01 4.45 -9.97
N VAL A 107 -10.17 4.60 -8.95
CA VAL A 107 -9.12 3.63 -8.61
C VAL A 107 -9.64 2.75 -7.49
N VAL A 108 -9.84 1.47 -7.77
CA VAL A 108 -10.40 0.52 -6.81
C VAL A 108 -9.47 -0.67 -6.61
N MET A 109 -9.38 -1.12 -5.37
CA MET A 109 -8.77 -2.38 -4.99
C MET A 109 -9.86 -3.44 -4.88
N ARG A 110 -9.62 -4.61 -5.44
CA ARG A 110 -10.61 -5.69 -5.50
C ARG A 110 -10.04 -6.99 -4.97
N TRP A 111 -10.87 -7.71 -4.23
CA TRP A 111 -10.66 -9.11 -3.87
C TRP A 111 -11.77 -9.92 -4.53
N PRO A 112 -11.54 -10.43 -5.77
CA PRO A 112 -12.60 -11.03 -6.58
C PRO A 112 -13.26 -12.23 -5.91
N ASP A 113 -12.46 -13.10 -5.27
CA ASP A 113 -12.95 -14.31 -4.60
C ASP A 113 -13.78 -13.99 -3.34
N ASP A 114 -13.59 -12.82 -2.76
CA ASP A 114 -14.33 -12.35 -1.59
C ASP A 114 -15.49 -11.41 -1.97
N GLY A 115 -15.64 -11.08 -3.25
CA GLY A 115 -16.69 -10.17 -3.74
C GLY A 115 -16.55 -8.74 -3.25
N VAL A 116 -15.35 -8.27 -2.90
CA VAL A 116 -15.09 -6.94 -2.36
C VAL A 116 -14.41 -6.07 -3.40
N SER A 117 -14.91 -4.85 -3.56
CA SER A 117 -14.31 -3.80 -4.37
C SER A 117 -14.41 -2.48 -3.59
N VAL A 118 -13.28 -1.80 -3.38
CA VAL A 118 -13.22 -0.59 -2.55
C VAL A 118 -12.24 0.43 -3.12
N HIS A 119 -12.63 1.71 -3.06
CA HIS A 119 -11.70 2.82 -3.21
C HIS A 119 -11.06 3.12 -1.84
N LEU A 120 -9.74 3.02 -1.77
CA LEU A 120 -8.99 3.43 -0.57
C LEU A 120 -8.73 4.94 -0.66
N GLU A 121 -9.38 5.70 0.21
CA GLU A 121 -9.33 7.17 0.19
C GLU A 121 -7.98 7.71 0.65
N PRO A 122 -7.49 8.83 0.08
CA PRO A 122 -6.26 9.48 0.53
C PRO A 122 -6.40 9.99 1.96
N GLY A 123 -5.29 9.95 2.70
CA GLY A 123 -5.26 10.45 4.07
C GLY A 123 -5.83 9.51 5.12
N PHE A 124 -5.90 8.22 4.81
CA PHE A 124 -6.26 7.18 5.79
C PHE A 124 -5.26 6.04 5.77
N LEU A 125 -5.07 5.44 6.93
CA LEU A 125 -4.33 4.20 7.10
C LEU A 125 -5.29 3.02 6.98
N TYR A 126 -4.99 2.11 6.08
CA TYR A 126 -5.73 0.86 5.89
C TYR A 126 -4.83 -0.33 6.20
N GLU A 127 -5.39 -1.35 6.84
CA GLU A 127 -4.85 -2.70 6.81
C GLU A 127 -5.51 -3.46 5.66
N VAL A 128 -4.73 -4.21 4.88
CA VAL A 128 -5.21 -4.94 3.70
C VAL A 128 -4.67 -6.37 3.68
N ARG A 129 -5.49 -7.32 3.20
CA ARG A 129 -5.07 -8.71 2.99
C ARG A 129 -4.18 -8.78 1.75
N TYR A 130 -3.03 -9.43 1.90
CA TYR A 130 -2.05 -9.69 0.85
C TYR A 130 -2.03 -11.15 0.40
N ASP A 131 -2.50 -12.06 1.26
CA ASP A 131 -2.50 -13.50 1.12
C ASP A 131 -3.75 -14.05 0.42
N ARG A 132 -4.61 -13.17 -0.08
CA ARG A 132 -5.75 -13.50 -0.93
C ARG A 132 -5.60 -12.83 -2.28
N THR A 133 -6.18 -13.45 -3.31
CA THR A 133 -6.19 -12.86 -4.66
C THR A 133 -6.75 -11.45 -4.61
N HIS A 134 -5.97 -10.50 -5.07
CA HIS A 134 -6.36 -9.09 -5.15
C HIS A 134 -5.80 -8.43 -6.41
N GLU A 135 -6.44 -7.37 -6.82
CA GLU A 135 -6.10 -6.60 -8.00
C GLU A 135 -6.34 -5.10 -7.76
N VAL A 136 -5.78 -4.26 -8.62
CA VAL A 136 -6.12 -2.83 -8.70
C VAL A 136 -6.63 -2.52 -10.09
N VAL A 137 -7.83 -1.97 -10.17
CA VAL A 137 -8.42 -1.45 -11.41
C VAL A 137 -8.32 0.06 -11.38
N HIS A 138 -7.63 0.62 -12.37
CA HIS A 138 -7.33 2.04 -12.45
C HIS A 138 -8.10 2.71 -13.59
N GLY A 139 -9.28 3.22 -13.29
CA GLY A 139 -10.19 3.85 -14.25
C GLY A 139 -10.01 5.35 -14.44
N ALA A 140 -8.91 5.96 -13.98
CA ALA A 140 -8.71 7.40 -14.01
C ALA A 140 -7.53 7.85 -14.89
N ASP A 141 -7.56 9.10 -15.34
CA ASP A 141 -6.52 9.73 -16.18
C ASP A 141 -5.42 10.45 -15.36
N CYS A 142 -5.25 10.06 -14.10
CA CYS A 142 -4.20 10.57 -13.23
C CYS A 142 -3.34 9.44 -12.68
N GLU A 143 -2.16 9.75 -12.16
CA GLU A 143 -1.34 8.76 -11.47
C GLU A 143 -1.93 8.39 -10.10
N ARG A 144 -1.60 7.20 -9.62
CA ARG A 144 -1.93 6.75 -8.28
C ARG A 144 -0.65 6.45 -7.52
N ILE A 145 -0.49 7.03 -6.31
CA ILE A 145 0.67 6.80 -5.44
C ILE A 145 0.16 6.33 -4.08
N HIS A 146 0.56 5.14 -3.67
CA HIS A 146 0.30 4.58 -2.35
C HIS A 146 1.63 4.29 -1.62
N LEU A 147 1.64 4.56 -0.32
CA LEU A 147 2.66 4.05 0.59
C LEU A 147 2.21 2.68 1.10
N GLN A 148 2.99 1.65 0.82
CA GLN A 148 2.79 0.30 1.32
C GLN A 148 3.79 0.02 2.43
N ILE A 149 3.31 -0.54 3.53
CA ILE A 149 4.10 -0.84 4.73
C ILE A 149 3.83 -2.28 5.12
N ASP A 150 4.89 -3.09 5.20
CA ASP A 150 4.82 -4.45 5.72
C ASP A 150 5.52 -4.50 7.08
N GLN A 151 4.78 -4.89 8.09
CA GLN A 151 5.18 -4.89 9.49
C GLN A 151 5.13 -6.31 10.05
N VAL A 152 6.16 -6.68 10.82
CA VAL A 152 6.20 -7.96 11.55
C VAL A 152 5.85 -7.70 13.00
N ASN A 153 4.95 -8.50 13.56
CA ASN A 153 4.50 -8.39 14.95
C ASN A 153 3.94 -6.99 15.29
N ALA A 154 3.17 -6.39 14.38
CA ALA A 154 2.50 -5.13 14.65
C ALA A 154 1.53 -5.25 15.83
N THR A 155 1.51 -4.24 16.69
CA THR A 155 0.71 -4.20 17.93
C THR A 155 -0.43 -3.18 17.89
N ILE A 156 -0.65 -2.55 16.75
CA ILE A 156 -1.69 -1.54 16.55
C ILE A 156 -3.10 -2.07 16.79
#